data_aaa45e2b13dc48aea04a8b11f0af0e91
#
_entry.id   aaa45e2b13dc48aea04a8b11f0af0e91
#
_cell.length_a   1.000
_cell.length_b   1.000
_cell.length_c   1.000
_cell.angle_alpha   90.00
_cell.angle_beta   90.00
_cell.angle_gamma   90.00
#
_symmetry.space_group_name_H-M   'P 1'
#
loop_
_entity.id
_entity.type
_entity.pdbx_description
1 polymer ?
#
loop_
_entity_poly.entity_id
_entity_poly.type
_entity_poly.pdbx_seq_one_letter_code
_entity_poly.pdbx_strand_id
1 'polypeptide(L)'
;MTRKRTLLRSLQLLCLLASAQAPMPGVALDFSDIAKEGELRFLVENPDPKGYWYSSRVVLTEESLRTGEVSLETCHRQLDPIRKVVIAFNPQRLIGLSITSHQGIEAIESEAHRVTLSNVQRGAHICISLTSRALDQVSPSQWQLQAGPLMRRYFDGYLPMKADLKVSWPRNLLRLEATSPAVQPGVAIIASESGAEMLAVFAGRFSGFFLLHRPD
;
A
#
# COMPACT_ATOMS: atom_id res chain seq x y z
N MET A 1 79.50 8.05 -59.38
CA MET A 1 79.27 6.97 -58.38
C MET A 1 78.08 7.34 -57.55
N THR A 2 76.90 6.86 -57.85
CA THR A 2 75.64 7.29 -57.32
C THR A 2 74.99 6.15 -56.50
N ARG A 3 74.91 6.30 -55.19
CA ARG A 3 74.23 5.30 -54.29
C ARG A 3 72.77 5.68 -54.13
N LYS A 4 71.90 4.83 -54.65
CA LYS A 4 70.45 4.85 -54.41
C LYS A 4 70.15 4.34 -52.99
N ARG A 5 69.48 5.14 -52.18
CA ARG A 5 68.88 4.73 -50.85
C ARG A 5 67.45 4.34 -51.07
N THR A 6 67.17 3.09 -50.79
CA THR A 6 65.80 2.49 -50.80
C THR A 6 65.15 2.82 -49.47
N LEU A 7 64.01 3.55 -49.48
CA LEU A 7 63.20 3.81 -48.36
C LEU A 7 62.13 2.67 -48.16
N LEU A 8 62.30 1.89 -47.09
CA LEU A 8 61.27 0.96 -46.61
C LEU A 8 60.20 1.72 -45.94
N ARG A 9 58.96 1.72 -46.47
CA ARG A 9 57.76 2.23 -45.80
C ARG A 9 57.18 1.10 -44.95
N SER A 10 57.28 1.21 -43.63
CA SER A 10 56.57 0.39 -42.65
C SER A 10 55.11 0.82 -42.59
N LEU A 11 54.23 -0.06 -43.04
CA LEU A 11 52.76 0.10 -42.92
C LEU A 11 52.33 -0.35 -41.53
N GLN A 12 52.08 0.59 -40.61
CA GLN A 12 51.49 0.29 -39.31
C GLN A 12 50.00 0.10 -39.50
N LEU A 13 49.53 -1.14 -39.32
CA LEU A 13 48.12 -1.51 -39.28
C LEU A 13 47.54 -1.14 -37.92
N LEU A 14 46.78 -0.06 -37.85
CA LEU A 14 46.07 0.39 -36.64
C LEU A 14 44.77 -0.43 -36.50
N CYS A 15 44.80 -1.46 -35.64
CA CYS A 15 43.58 -2.18 -35.25
C CYS A 15 42.72 -1.29 -34.32
N LEU A 16 41.67 -0.69 -34.88
CA LEU A 16 40.60 -0.06 -34.12
C LEU A 16 39.72 -1.15 -33.47
N LEU A 17 39.95 -1.40 -32.18
CA LEU A 17 39.06 -2.20 -31.36
C LEU A 17 37.80 -1.33 -31.06
N ALA A 18 36.74 -1.49 -31.84
CA ALA A 18 35.43 -0.96 -31.55
C ALA A 18 34.86 -1.73 -30.37
N SER A 19 34.93 -1.17 -29.17
CA SER A 19 34.23 -1.66 -27.98
C SER A 19 32.74 -1.49 -28.20
N ALA A 20 32.05 -2.54 -28.58
CA ALA A 20 30.60 -2.60 -28.58
C ALA A 20 30.13 -2.58 -27.11
N GLN A 21 29.77 -1.39 -26.61
CA GLN A 21 29.04 -1.29 -25.36
C GLN A 21 27.63 -1.83 -25.59
N ALA A 22 27.35 -3.02 -25.07
CA ALA A 22 25.99 -3.54 -25.01
C ALA A 22 25.14 -2.55 -24.17
N PRO A 23 23.97 -2.13 -24.66
CA PRO A 23 23.06 -1.31 -23.84
C PRO A 23 22.68 -2.13 -22.61
N MET A 24 22.93 -1.61 -21.42
CA MET A 24 22.34 -2.16 -20.19
C MET A 24 20.84 -2.20 -20.38
N PRO A 25 20.17 -3.32 -20.04
CA PRO A 25 18.72 -3.34 -20.01
C PRO A 25 18.28 -2.29 -18.96
N GLY A 26 17.83 -1.14 -19.44
CA GLY A 26 17.10 -0.20 -18.62
C GLY A 26 15.90 -0.97 -18.08
N VAL A 27 15.74 -1.01 -16.76
CA VAL A 27 14.48 -1.47 -16.15
C VAL A 27 13.43 -0.51 -16.65
N ALA A 28 12.76 -0.88 -17.73
CA ALA A 28 11.58 -0.17 -18.19
C ALA A 28 10.55 -0.31 -17.07
N LEU A 29 10.18 0.81 -16.44
CA LEU A 29 9.04 0.84 -15.54
C LEU A 29 7.84 0.38 -16.37
N ASP A 30 7.32 -0.79 -16.04
CA ASP A 30 6.11 -1.31 -16.66
C ASP A 30 4.93 -0.51 -16.10
N PHE A 31 4.47 0.47 -16.86
CA PHE A 31 3.30 1.28 -16.51
C PHE A 31 1.99 0.48 -16.53
N SER A 32 2.00 -0.80 -16.89
CA SER A 32 0.83 -1.68 -16.80
C SER A 32 0.33 -1.84 -15.37
N ASP A 33 1.20 -1.63 -14.36
CA ASP A 33 0.85 -1.70 -12.95
C ASP A 33 0.11 -0.45 -12.43
N ILE A 34 0.02 0.61 -13.22
CA ILE A 34 -0.77 1.80 -12.90
C ILE A 34 -2.21 1.57 -13.37
N ALA A 35 -3.12 1.39 -12.41
CA ALA A 35 -4.54 1.26 -12.73
C ALA A 35 -5.11 2.61 -13.21
N LYS A 36 -5.75 2.60 -14.38
CA LYS A 36 -6.40 3.78 -14.93
C LYS A 36 -7.72 4.04 -14.19
N GLU A 37 -8.04 5.31 -13.94
CA GLU A 37 -9.33 5.77 -13.41
C GLU A 37 -9.78 5.09 -12.09
N GLY A 38 -8.83 4.48 -11.35
CA GLY A 38 -9.10 3.82 -10.09
C GLY A 38 -9.65 2.40 -10.21
N GLU A 39 -9.59 1.79 -11.39
CA GLU A 39 -9.91 0.37 -11.55
C GLU A 39 -9.05 -0.49 -10.61
N LEU A 40 -9.70 -1.36 -9.84
CA LEU A 40 -9.02 -2.25 -8.91
C LEU A 40 -8.41 -3.44 -9.66
N ARG A 41 -7.09 -3.64 -9.47
CA ARG A 41 -6.38 -4.83 -9.96
C ARG A 41 -5.57 -5.42 -8.81
N PHE A 42 -5.77 -6.71 -8.53
CA PHE A 42 -4.91 -7.45 -7.61
C PHE A 42 -3.65 -7.91 -8.34
N LEU A 43 -2.53 -7.87 -7.64
CA LEU A 43 -1.21 -8.23 -8.15
C LEU A 43 -0.69 -9.43 -7.37
N VAL A 44 -0.14 -10.43 -8.08
CA VAL A 44 0.41 -11.64 -7.43
C VAL A 44 1.59 -11.28 -6.54
N GLU A 45 2.40 -10.33 -7.00
CA GLU A 45 3.57 -9.82 -6.29
C GLU A 45 3.55 -8.29 -6.26
N ASN A 46 4.14 -7.72 -5.22
CA ASN A 46 4.36 -6.28 -5.18
C ASN A 46 5.55 -5.93 -6.08
N PRO A 47 5.36 -5.17 -7.15
CA PRO A 47 6.44 -4.77 -8.05
C PRO A 47 7.50 -3.90 -7.36
N ASP A 48 7.16 -3.29 -6.22
CA ASP A 48 8.09 -2.58 -5.34
C ASP A 48 8.03 -3.17 -3.92
N PRO A 49 8.84 -4.22 -3.61
CA PRO A 49 8.84 -4.86 -2.29
C PRO A 49 9.21 -3.92 -1.13
N LYS A 50 9.90 -2.83 -1.42
CA LYS A 50 10.26 -1.77 -0.47
C LYS A 50 9.34 -0.55 -0.57
N GLY A 51 8.29 -0.64 -1.39
CA GLY A 51 7.33 0.42 -1.61
C GLY A 51 6.34 0.58 -0.48
N TYR A 52 5.42 1.50 -0.69
CA TYR A 52 4.40 1.88 0.26
C TYR A 52 3.61 0.68 0.80
N TRP A 53 3.48 0.64 2.11
CA TRP A 53 2.76 -0.37 2.86
C TRP A 53 1.81 0.28 3.85
N TYR A 54 0.53 -0.04 3.71
CA TYR A 54 -0.53 0.31 4.65
C TYR A 54 -0.82 -0.86 5.58
N SER A 55 -0.98 -0.60 6.87
CA SER A 55 -1.51 -1.59 7.81
C SER A 55 -2.60 -0.97 8.67
N SER A 56 -3.63 -1.75 9.00
CA SER A 56 -4.63 -1.37 9.99
C SER A 56 -4.87 -2.50 11.00
N ARG A 57 -5.12 -2.11 12.24
CA ARG A 57 -5.49 -3.02 13.33
C ARG A 57 -6.76 -2.51 13.97
N VAL A 58 -7.80 -3.32 13.92
CA VAL A 58 -9.11 -3.04 14.51
C VAL A 58 -9.33 -4.00 15.68
N VAL A 59 -9.85 -3.49 16.78
CA VAL A 59 -10.27 -4.30 17.92
C VAL A 59 -11.79 -4.16 18.07
N LEU A 60 -12.51 -5.27 17.94
CA LEU A 60 -13.95 -5.34 18.14
C LEU A 60 -14.27 -5.80 19.57
N THR A 61 -15.30 -5.19 20.15
CA THR A 61 -15.79 -5.49 21.50
C THR A 61 -17.32 -5.61 21.46
N GLU A 62 -17.94 -6.03 22.55
CA GLU A 62 -19.40 -5.99 22.68
C GLU A 62 -19.96 -4.57 22.42
N GLU A 63 -19.24 -3.55 22.89
CA GLU A 63 -19.63 -2.15 22.66
C GLU A 63 -19.57 -1.80 21.16
N SER A 64 -18.57 -2.29 20.43
CA SER A 64 -18.49 -2.09 18.98
C SER A 64 -19.70 -2.70 18.25
N LEU A 65 -20.17 -3.86 18.70
CA LEU A 65 -21.36 -4.51 18.11
C LEU A 65 -22.64 -3.72 18.36
N ARG A 66 -22.72 -3.01 19.48
CA ARG A 66 -23.88 -2.22 19.87
C ARG A 66 -23.91 -0.85 19.19
N THR A 67 -22.77 -0.20 19.02
CA THR A 67 -22.68 1.20 18.55
C THR A 67 -22.26 1.32 17.09
N GLY A 68 -21.65 0.28 16.51
CA GLY A 68 -20.98 0.35 15.21
C GLY A 68 -19.63 1.08 15.26
N GLU A 69 -19.21 1.55 16.43
CA GLU A 69 -17.98 2.30 16.60
C GLU A 69 -16.80 1.35 16.89
N VAL A 70 -15.68 1.59 16.21
CA VAL A 70 -14.48 0.81 16.36
C VAL A 70 -13.28 1.72 16.60
N SER A 71 -12.34 1.23 17.42
CA SER A 71 -11.00 1.80 17.55
C SER A 71 -10.07 1.07 16.60
N LEU A 72 -9.32 1.83 15.83
CA LEU A 72 -8.33 1.27 14.92
C LEU A 72 -7.04 2.09 14.90
N GLU A 73 -5.92 1.42 14.73
CA GLU A 73 -4.65 2.03 14.43
C GLU A 73 -4.29 1.78 12.97
N THR A 74 -3.95 2.83 12.25
CA THR A 74 -3.46 2.73 10.87
C THR A 74 -2.04 3.20 10.78
N CYS A 75 -1.19 2.47 10.07
CA CYS A 75 0.19 2.89 9.82
C CYS A 75 0.47 2.90 8.32
N HIS A 76 1.05 3.99 7.89
CA HIS A 76 1.52 4.23 6.53
C HIS A 76 3.03 4.19 6.56
N ARG A 77 3.65 3.18 5.94
CA ARG A 77 5.10 2.97 5.92
C ARG A 77 5.65 3.07 4.52
N GLN A 78 6.94 3.38 4.42
CA GLN A 78 7.63 3.55 3.15
C GLN A 78 6.94 4.61 2.27
N LEU A 79 6.58 5.72 2.89
CA LEU A 79 5.98 6.86 2.19
C LEU A 79 6.91 7.37 1.08
N ASP A 80 6.32 7.81 -0.01
CA ASP A 80 7.05 8.37 -1.12
C ASP A 80 7.70 9.71 -0.77
N PRO A 81 8.94 9.96 -1.21
CA PRO A 81 9.67 11.19 -0.90
C PRO A 81 9.18 12.34 -1.79
N ILE A 82 8.06 12.93 -1.41
CA ILE A 82 7.44 14.05 -2.12
C ILE A 82 7.14 15.23 -1.19
N ARG A 83 6.92 16.40 -1.78
CA ARG A 83 6.70 17.63 -1.01
C ARG A 83 5.42 17.61 -0.18
N LYS A 84 4.39 16.94 -0.67
CA LYS A 84 3.08 16.91 0.01
C LYS A 84 2.40 15.56 -0.18
N VAL A 85 2.04 14.92 0.94
CA VAL A 85 1.16 13.74 1.00
C VAL A 85 -0.10 14.13 1.75
N VAL A 86 -1.25 13.71 1.27
CA VAL A 86 -2.52 13.87 1.98
C VAL A 86 -3.11 12.50 2.27
N ILE A 87 -3.33 12.20 3.54
CA ILE A 87 -4.05 11.02 4.02
C ILE A 87 -5.45 11.49 4.37
N ALA A 88 -6.45 11.01 3.64
CA ALA A 88 -7.84 11.40 3.82
C ALA A 88 -8.66 10.22 4.35
N PHE A 89 -9.58 10.50 5.24
CA PHE A 89 -10.51 9.55 5.84
C PHE A 89 -11.95 9.88 5.44
N ASN A 90 -12.84 8.89 5.51
CA ASN A 90 -14.25 9.11 5.20
C ASN A 90 -14.90 10.01 6.29
N PRO A 91 -15.30 11.25 5.95
CA PRO A 91 -15.84 12.20 6.92
C PRO A 91 -17.18 11.77 7.54
N GLN A 92 -17.91 10.88 6.86
CA GLN A 92 -19.20 10.38 7.37
C GLN A 92 -19.03 9.28 8.43
N ARG A 93 -17.87 8.63 8.46
CA ARG A 93 -17.58 7.54 9.39
C ARG A 93 -16.58 7.91 10.48
N LEU A 94 -15.69 8.85 10.21
CA LEU A 94 -14.65 9.27 11.15
C LEU A 94 -15.27 10.06 12.31
N ILE A 95 -14.98 9.63 13.54
CA ILE A 95 -15.39 10.33 14.79
C ILE A 95 -14.21 11.11 15.33
N GLY A 96 -13.01 10.54 15.32
CA GLY A 96 -11.81 11.20 15.82
C GLY A 96 -10.54 10.56 15.26
N LEU A 97 -9.47 11.35 15.25
CA LEU A 97 -8.15 10.90 14.89
C LEU A 97 -7.07 11.55 15.77
N SER A 98 -5.99 10.83 16.01
CA SER A 98 -4.78 11.33 16.66
C SER A 98 -3.54 10.65 16.07
N ILE A 99 -2.46 11.42 15.92
CA ILE A 99 -1.19 10.89 15.43
C ILE A 99 -0.46 10.24 16.59
N THR A 100 -0.10 8.95 16.45
CA THR A 100 0.55 8.17 17.52
C THR A 100 2.06 8.12 17.35
N SER A 101 2.56 8.09 16.11
CA SER A 101 4.00 8.14 15.82
C SER A 101 4.26 8.61 14.40
N HIS A 102 5.44 9.18 14.16
CA HIS A 102 5.91 9.52 12.82
C HIS A 102 7.44 9.62 12.78
N GLN A 103 8.01 9.47 11.58
CA GLN A 103 9.43 9.68 11.31
C GLN A 103 9.63 10.09 9.85
N GLY A 104 10.63 10.94 9.60
CA GLY A 104 11.00 11.35 8.24
C GLY A 104 9.98 12.29 7.58
N ILE A 105 9.26 13.08 8.37
CA ILE A 105 8.25 14.04 7.92
C ILE A 105 8.56 15.36 8.61
N GLU A 106 8.74 16.43 7.83
CA GLU A 106 9.15 17.74 8.36
C GLU A 106 8.01 18.45 9.09
N ALA A 107 6.80 18.46 8.50
CA ALA A 107 5.64 19.06 9.13
C ALA A 107 4.38 18.21 8.90
N ILE A 108 3.50 18.22 9.90
CA ILE A 108 2.24 17.48 9.88
C ILE A 108 1.12 18.44 10.31
N GLU A 109 0.11 18.55 9.46
CA GLU A 109 -1.11 19.29 9.73
C GLU A 109 -2.28 18.31 9.81
N SER A 110 -3.03 18.35 10.90
CA SER A 110 -4.21 17.51 11.11
C SER A 110 -5.47 18.36 11.06
N GLU A 111 -6.37 18.02 10.16
CA GLU A 111 -7.70 18.59 10.05
C GLU A 111 -8.75 17.54 10.40
N ALA A 112 -10.05 17.90 10.41
CA ALA A 112 -11.13 17.03 10.89
C ALA A 112 -11.13 15.61 10.27
N HIS A 113 -10.77 15.46 8.99
CA HIS A 113 -10.82 14.17 8.29
C HIS A 113 -9.63 13.93 7.36
N ARG A 114 -8.55 14.71 7.53
CA ARG A 114 -7.32 14.54 6.75
C ARG A 114 -6.08 14.88 7.56
N VAL A 115 -4.97 14.27 7.17
CA VAL A 115 -3.63 14.59 7.68
C VAL A 115 -2.78 14.94 6.47
N THR A 116 -2.21 16.14 6.47
CA THR A 116 -1.30 16.63 5.44
C THR A 116 0.13 16.53 5.95
N LEU A 117 0.98 15.87 5.18
CA LEU A 117 2.40 15.69 5.45
C LEU A 117 3.21 16.53 4.47
N SER A 118 4.17 17.29 4.97
CA SER A 118 5.04 18.15 4.15
C SER A 118 6.48 17.64 4.17
N ASN A 119 7.16 17.72 3.02
CA ASN A 119 8.57 17.37 2.84
C ASN A 119 8.88 15.97 3.37
N VAL A 120 8.16 14.98 2.84
CA VAL A 120 8.28 13.57 3.22
C VAL A 120 9.60 13.01 2.70
N GLN A 121 10.39 12.39 3.58
CA GLN A 121 11.64 11.73 3.24
C GLN A 121 11.41 10.29 2.78
N ARG A 122 12.37 9.72 2.05
CA ARG A 122 12.32 8.31 1.66
C ARG A 122 12.26 7.41 2.88
N GLY A 123 11.32 6.47 2.88
CA GLY A 123 11.14 5.51 3.97
C GLY A 123 10.44 6.08 5.21
N ALA A 124 9.90 7.29 5.11
CA ALA A 124 9.10 7.89 6.17
C ALA A 124 7.90 7.03 6.54
N HIS A 125 7.44 7.18 7.78
CA HIS A 125 6.22 6.54 8.26
C HIS A 125 5.41 7.45 9.16
N ILE A 126 4.11 7.15 9.25
CA ILE A 126 3.18 7.74 10.22
C ILE A 126 2.17 6.68 10.67
N CYS A 127 1.87 6.65 11.96
CA CYS A 127 0.77 5.88 12.54
C CYS A 127 -0.27 6.83 13.14
N ILE A 128 -1.54 6.49 12.95
CA ILE A 128 -2.69 7.30 13.30
C ILE A 128 -3.69 6.39 14.01
N SER A 129 -4.11 6.78 15.21
CA SER A 129 -5.22 6.15 15.92
C SER A 129 -6.52 6.83 15.51
N LEU A 130 -7.55 6.04 15.23
CA LEU A 130 -8.85 6.50 14.75
C LEU A 130 -9.97 5.90 15.61
N THR A 131 -11.05 6.66 15.78
CA THR A 131 -12.36 6.14 16.14
C THR A 131 -13.29 6.34 14.95
N SER A 132 -13.98 5.27 14.52
CA SER A 132 -14.77 5.29 13.30
C SER A 132 -16.02 4.41 13.40
N ARG A 133 -17.11 4.82 12.76
CA ARG A 133 -18.30 3.99 12.55
C ARG A 133 -18.12 3.09 11.34
N ALA A 134 -17.27 2.08 11.50
CA ALA A 134 -16.91 1.17 10.40
C ALA A 134 -17.57 -0.21 10.50
N LEU A 135 -18.32 -0.48 11.57
CA LEU A 135 -19.00 -1.75 11.79
C LEU A 135 -20.51 -1.57 11.60
N ASP A 136 -21.04 -2.16 10.54
CA ASP A 136 -22.46 -2.09 10.21
C ASP A 136 -23.15 -3.40 10.63
N GLN A 137 -24.26 -3.34 11.40
CA GLN A 137 -25.07 -4.53 11.65
C GLN A 137 -25.93 -4.82 10.42
N VAL A 138 -25.76 -6.01 9.82
CA VAL A 138 -26.48 -6.42 8.60
C VAL A 138 -27.65 -7.37 8.88
N SER A 139 -27.62 -8.05 10.05
CA SER A 139 -28.73 -8.85 10.59
C SER A 139 -28.61 -8.92 12.11
N PRO A 140 -29.60 -9.50 12.83
CA PRO A 140 -29.53 -9.62 14.28
C PRO A 140 -28.28 -10.30 14.84
N SER A 141 -27.66 -11.22 14.07
CA SER A 141 -26.47 -11.98 14.46
C SER A 141 -25.24 -11.71 13.56
N GLN A 142 -25.33 -10.77 12.61
CA GLN A 142 -24.24 -10.53 11.65
C GLN A 142 -23.85 -9.06 11.60
N TRP A 143 -22.54 -8.84 11.46
CA TRP A 143 -21.93 -7.52 11.32
C TRP A 143 -20.94 -7.51 10.14
N GLN A 144 -20.85 -6.37 9.48
CA GLN A 144 -19.92 -6.14 8.38
C GLN A 144 -18.95 -5.01 8.76
N LEU A 145 -17.67 -5.38 8.95
CA LEU A 145 -16.60 -4.41 9.16
C LEU A 145 -16.10 -3.93 7.80
N GLN A 146 -16.28 -2.65 7.52
CA GLN A 146 -15.85 -2.01 6.28
C GLN A 146 -14.34 -1.71 6.29
N ALA A 147 -13.68 -1.97 5.15
CA ALA A 147 -12.28 -1.64 4.91
C ALA A 147 -12.14 -0.78 3.65
N GLY A 148 -11.48 0.35 3.78
CA GLY A 148 -11.25 1.26 2.65
C GLY A 148 -12.29 2.39 2.51
N PRO A 149 -12.29 3.13 1.38
CA PRO A 149 -11.44 2.88 0.21
C PRO A 149 -9.96 3.16 0.48
N LEU A 150 -9.10 2.24 0.08
CA LEU A 150 -7.65 2.39 0.12
C LEU A 150 -7.13 2.65 -1.29
N MET A 151 -6.19 3.59 -1.43
CA MET A 151 -5.57 3.89 -2.71
C MET A 151 -4.25 4.66 -2.52
N ARG A 152 -3.28 4.38 -3.37
CA ARG A 152 -2.07 5.19 -3.52
C ARG A 152 -2.17 5.94 -4.84
N ARG A 153 -2.74 7.17 -4.77
CA ARG A 153 -3.06 7.98 -5.96
C ARG A 153 -2.02 9.07 -6.19
N TYR A 154 -1.62 9.22 -7.45
CA TYR A 154 -0.77 10.30 -7.98
C TYR A 154 -1.44 10.97 -9.19
N PHE A 155 -0.77 12.00 -9.77
CA PHE A 155 -1.29 12.74 -10.92
C PHE A 155 -1.57 11.86 -12.14
N ASP A 156 -0.74 10.83 -12.35
CA ASP A 156 -0.73 9.92 -13.49
C ASP A 156 -1.46 8.59 -13.23
N GLY A 157 -2.10 8.45 -12.06
CA GLY A 157 -2.91 7.28 -11.77
C GLY A 157 -2.75 6.70 -10.38
N TYR A 158 -2.95 5.39 -10.28
CA TYR A 158 -2.95 4.64 -9.02
C TYR A 158 -1.77 3.67 -9.00
N LEU A 159 -0.85 3.90 -8.08
CA LEU A 159 0.33 3.06 -7.91
C LEU A 159 0.02 1.80 -7.10
N PRO A 160 0.81 0.71 -7.30
CA PRO A 160 0.74 -0.47 -6.48
C PRO A 160 0.98 -0.18 -4.99
N MET A 161 0.28 -0.91 -4.14
CA MET A 161 0.46 -0.87 -2.70
C MET A 161 0.18 -2.22 -2.06
N LYS A 162 0.79 -2.45 -0.88
CA LYS A 162 0.47 -3.56 0.00
C LYS A 162 -0.43 -3.06 1.13
N ALA A 163 -1.50 -3.81 1.42
CA ALA A 163 -2.34 -3.60 2.59
C ALA A 163 -2.35 -4.84 3.48
N ASP A 164 -2.28 -4.60 4.79
CA ASP A 164 -2.40 -5.59 5.86
C ASP A 164 -3.53 -5.12 6.78
N LEU A 165 -4.68 -5.78 6.69
CA LEU A 165 -5.91 -5.43 7.40
C LEU A 165 -6.20 -6.48 8.45
N LYS A 166 -5.98 -6.15 9.72
CA LYS A 166 -6.17 -7.07 10.83
C LYS A 166 -7.34 -6.63 11.70
N VAL A 167 -8.22 -7.57 11.98
CA VAL A 167 -9.31 -7.43 12.95
C VAL A 167 -9.18 -8.48 14.04
N SER A 168 -9.43 -8.10 15.27
CA SER A 168 -9.41 -9.00 16.43
C SER A 168 -10.64 -8.77 17.31
N TRP A 169 -11.05 -9.84 18.02
CA TRP A 169 -12.17 -9.85 18.95
C TRP A 169 -11.93 -10.84 20.09
N PRO A 170 -12.60 -10.72 21.24
CA PRO A 170 -12.58 -11.73 22.30
C PRO A 170 -13.04 -13.10 21.81
N ARG A 171 -12.45 -14.16 22.28
CA ARG A 171 -12.92 -15.53 21.97
C ARG A 171 -14.42 -15.65 22.21
N ASN A 172 -15.09 -16.39 21.33
CA ASN A 172 -16.54 -16.64 21.35
C ASN A 172 -17.44 -15.41 21.10
N LEU A 173 -16.88 -14.22 20.87
CA LEU A 173 -17.68 -13.05 20.54
C LEU A 173 -18.19 -13.11 19.10
N LEU A 174 -17.28 -13.42 18.18
CA LEU A 174 -17.54 -13.42 16.73
C LEU A 174 -16.78 -14.56 16.05
N ARG A 175 -17.21 -14.88 14.83
CA ARG A 175 -16.49 -15.73 13.87
C ARG A 175 -16.50 -15.07 12.51
N LEU A 176 -15.44 -15.25 11.75
CA LEU A 176 -15.37 -14.83 10.36
C LEU A 176 -16.29 -15.75 9.52
N GLU A 177 -17.20 -15.16 8.78
CA GLU A 177 -18.08 -15.86 7.85
C GLU A 177 -17.58 -15.74 6.41
N ALA A 178 -17.28 -14.50 5.98
CA ALA A 178 -16.82 -14.21 4.63
C ALA A 178 -15.96 -12.94 4.59
N THR A 179 -15.25 -12.77 3.49
CA THR A 179 -14.53 -11.52 3.17
C THR A 179 -14.82 -11.09 1.74
N SER A 180 -14.75 -9.80 1.52
CA SER A 180 -14.63 -9.24 0.18
C SER A 180 -13.37 -8.36 0.13
N PRO A 181 -12.44 -8.66 -0.77
CA PRO A 181 -12.39 -9.79 -1.69
C PRO A 181 -12.22 -11.13 -0.96
N ALA A 182 -12.61 -12.22 -1.62
CA ALA A 182 -12.27 -13.57 -1.22
C ALA A 182 -10.79 -13.87 -1.56
N VAL A 183 -10.28 -15.00 -1.06
CA VAL A 183 -8.93 -15.50 -1.40
C VAL A 183 -8.79 -15.63 -2.91
N GLN A 184 -7.76 -15.02 -3.47
CA GLN A 184 -7.42 -15.04 -4.89
C GLN A 184 -5.97 -14.62 -5.09
N PRO A 185 -5.39 -14.70 -6.30
CA PRO A 185 -4.07 -14.17 -6.56
C PRO A 185 -3.96 -12.70 -6.12
N GLY A 186 -2.97 -12.39 -5.28
CA GLY A 186 -2.79 -11.07 -4.67
C GLY A 186 -3.61 -10.80 -3.41
N VAL A 187 -4.45 -11.75 -2.95
CA VAL A 187 -5.22 -11.65 -1.71
C VAL A 187 -5.10 -12.93 -0.89
N ALA A 188 -4.62 -12.81 0.35
CA ALA A 188 -4.60 -13.90 1.32
C ALA A 188 -5.44 -13.54 2.54
N ILE A 189 -6.17 -14.54 3.08
CA ILE A 189 -6.97 -14.42 4.29
C ILE A 189 -6.45 -15.43 5.31
N ILE A 190 -6.17 -14.95 6.51
CA ILE A 190 -5.77 -15.76 7.66
C ILE A 190 -6.84 -15.56 8.74
N ALA A 191 -7.52 -16.63 9.14
CA ALA A 191 -8.55 -16.56 10.16
C ALA A 191 -8.20 -17.41 11.39
N SER A 192 -8.67 -16.97 12.55
CA SER A 192 -8.54 -17.65 13.84
C SER A 192 -9.85 -17.52 14.64
N GLU A 193 -9.90 -18.15 15.83
CA GLU A 193 -11.04 -18.01 16.74
C GLU A 193 -11.25 -16.59 17.29
N SER A 194 -10.21 -15.75 17.27
CA SER A 194 -10.20 -14.42 17.88
C SER A 194 -9.78 -13.31 16.92
N GLY A 195 -9.82 -13.55 15.61
CA GLY A 195 -9.45 -12.53 14.63
C GLY A 195 -9.33 -13.04 13.21
N ALA A 196 -9.16 -12.10 12.30
CA ALA A 196 -8.88 -12.34 10.90
C ALA A 196 -7.90 -11.30 10.37
N GLU A 197 -7.17 -11.67 9.33
CA GLU A 197 -6.21 -10.81 8.64
C GLU A 197 -6.38 -10.97 7.14
N MET A 198 -6.44 -9.87 6.43
CA MET A 198 -6.46 -9.82 4.97
C MET A 198 -5.18 -9.14 4.50
N LEU A 199 -4.38 -9.87 3.74
CA LEU A 199 -3.20 -9.35 3.06
C LEU A 199 -3.56 -9.16 1.59
N ALA A 200 -3.40 -7.96 1.08
CA ALA A 200 -3.68 -7.63 -0.31
C ALA A 200 -2.54 -6.85 -0.95
N VAL A 201 -2.24 -7.19 -2.21
CA VAL A 201 -1.36 -6.40 -3.09
C VAL A 201 -2.21 -5.97 -4.28
N PHE A 202 -2.30 -4.68 -4.52
CA PHE A 202 -3.18 -4.15 -5.54
C PHE A 202 -2.74 -2.77 -6.06
N ALA A 203 -3.25 -2.40 -7.23
CA ALA A 203 -3.30 -1.05 -7.73
C ALA A 203 -4.76 -0.65 -7.95
N GLY A 204 -5.07 0.64 -7.87
CA GLY A 204 -6.44 1.14 -7.99
C GLY A 204 -7.08 1.48 -6.66
N ARG A 205 -8.40 1.48 -6.64
CA ARG A 205 -9.22 1.83 -5.48
C ARG A 205 -9.81 0.57 -4.85
N PHE A 206 -9.25 0.17 -3.74
CA PHE A 206 -9.70 -1.01 -2.99
C PHE A 206 -10.77 -0.62 -1.97
N SER A 207 -11.88 -1.36 -1.98
CA SER A 207 -12.87 -1.38 -0.90
C SER A 207 -13.21 -2.82 -0.61
N GLY A 208 -13.27 -3.17 0.66
CA GLY A 208 -13.56 -4.54 1.08
C GLY A 208 -14.30 -4.58 2.42
N PHE A 209 -14.57 -5.80 2.90
CA PHE A 209 -15.19 -6.01 4.21
C PHE A 209 -14.83 -7.37 4.81
N PHE A 210 -15.02 -7.49 6.11
CA PHE A 210 -15.11 -8.74 6.85
C PHE A 210 -16.57 -8.91 7.30
N LEU A 211 -17.22 -9.99 6.86
CA LEU A 211 -18.53 -10.39 7.36
C LEU A 211 -18.32 -11.31 8.56
N LEU A 212 -18.90 -10.94 9.66
CA LEU A 212 -18.72 -11.58 10.97
C LEU A 212 -20.08 -12.01 11.50
N HIS A 213 -20.14 -13.15 12.19
CA HIS A 213 -21.35 -13.58 12.86
C HIS A 213 -21.10 -13.93 14.31
N ARG A 214 -22.10 -13.79 15.16
CA ARG A 214 -22.08 -14.24 16.55
C ARG A 214 -22.33 -15.75 16.54
N PRO A 215 -21.47 -16.56 17.15
CA PRO A 215 -21.75 -17.99 17.33
C PRO A 215 -22.96 -18.19 18.24
N ASP A 216 -23.73 -19.25 18.00
CA ASP A 216 -24.87 -19.69 18.80
C ASP A 216 -24.43 -20.13 20.21
#